data_70eff169a1f6e2bc18199dbb8a23ed8c
#
_entry.id   70eff169a1f6e2bc18199dbb8a23ed8c
#
_cell.length_a   1.000
_cell.length_b   1.000
_cell.length_c   1.000
_cell.angle_alpha   90.00
_cell.angle_beta   90.00
_cell.angle_gamma   90.00
#
_symmetry.space_group_name_H-M   'P 1'
#
loop_
_entity.id
_entity.type
_entity.pdbx_description
1 polymer ?
#
loop_
_entity_poly.entity_id
_entity_poly.type
_entity_poly.pdbx_seq_one_letter_code
_entity_poly.pdbx_strand_id
1 'polypeptide(L)'
;MSRVTTARNDPEATRSYWSMSRSDADRAFRSARRHSRMVRILRIAVPASVGLVLVIVMLMTYLNPLRMLAKLPINLDNLVVSGTKVTMEQPRLSGFTSDARAYELTADTAAQDMTKPDIVELRNIRAKVEMQDKSSMELRAVTGIYDAKGEMLKLDRNIEINSSTGYQGRMREALIDIRKGNVVSEQPVEVTMLQGTLNANRLDILDSGDLVRFHGGVVMDMKLDQPPSQEKSANQ
;
A
#
# COMPACT_ATOMS: atom_id res chain seq x y z
N MET A 1 -42.94 9.79 -96.28
CA MET A 1 -44.18 10.45 -95.77
C MET A 1 -43.94 10.99 -94.40
N SER A 2 -43.85 12.31 -94.36
CA SER A 2 -43.51 13.09 -93.17
C SER A 2 -44.68 13.21 -92.20
N ARG A 3 -44.43 13.25 -90.92
CA ARG A 3 -45.24 13.98 -89.95
C ARG A 3 -44.35 14.69 -88.97
N VAL A 4 -44.27 15.98 -89.13
CA VAL A 4 -43.77 16.97 -88.18
C VAL A 4 -44.83 17.09 -87.10
N THR A 5 -44.46 16.84 -85.84
CA THR A 5 -45.30 17.17 -84.70
C THR A 5 -44.72 18.39 -84.02
N THR A 6 -45.48 19.48 -84.21
CA THR A 6 -45.23 20.78 -83.58
C THR A 6 -45.37 20.71 -82.08
N ALA A 7 -44.31 21.06 -81.38
CA ALA A 7 -44.32 21.21 -79.92
C ALA A 7 -45.09 22.51 -79.59
N ARG A 8 -46.17 22.38 -78.86
CA ARG A 8 -46.98 23.45 -78.28
C ARG A 8 -46.25 24.09 -77.13
N ASN A 9 -45.79 25.28 -77.28
CA ASN A 9 -45.27 26.11 -76.21
C ASN A 9 -46.40 26.49 -75.24
N ASP A 10 -46.47 25.87 -74.10
CA ASP A 10 -47.32 26.25 -72.99
C ASP A 10 -46.65 27.37 -72.19
N PRO A 11 -47.12 28.57 -72.15
CA PRO A 11 -46.50 29.68 -71.40
C PRO A 11 -46.72 29.57 -69.87
N GLU A 12 -47.48 28.62 -69.41
CA GLU A 12 -47.74 28.42 -67.99
C GLU A 12 -46.64 27.61 -67.24
N ALA A 13 -45.88 26.79 -67.95
CA ALA A 13 -44.83 26.00 -67.34
C ALA A 13 -43.64 26.86 -66.92
N THR A 14 -43.47 28.05 -67.47
CA THR A 14 -42.29 28.89 -67.17
C THR A 14 -42.51 29.82 -65.97
N ARG A 15 -43.75 29.91 -65.42
CA ARG A 15 -44.03 30.77 -64.25
C ARG A 15 -43.84 30.07 -62.89
N SER A 16 -43.76 28.78 -62.85
CA SER A 16 -43.66 28.03 -61.57
C SER A 16 -42.25 27.96 -60.98
N TYR A 17 -41.22 28.30 -61.72
CA TYR A 17 -39.83 28.21 -61.23
C TYR A 17 -39.34 29.49 -60.53
N TRP A 18 -40.08 30.57 -60.48
CA TRP A 18 -39.62 31.81 -59.85
C TRP A 18 -40.35 32.20 -58.58
N SER A 19 -41.21 31.34 -58.07
CA SER A 19 -41.83 31.55 -56.73
C SER A 19 -41.05 30.81 -55.58
N MET A 20 -39.75 30.82 -55.68
CA MET A 20 -38.96 30.51 -54.52
C MET A 20 -39.21 31.59 -53.48
N SER A 21 -40.01 31.23 -52.48
CA SER A 21 -40.52 32.07 -51.41
C SER A 21 -39.41 32.90 -50.79
N ARG A 22 -39.56 34.24 -50.82
CA ARG A 22 -38.71 35.19 -50.08
C ARG A 22 -38.55 34.80 -48.58
N SER A 23 -39.48 33.98 -48.07
CA SER A 23 -39.44 33.46 -46.68
C SER A 23 -38.34 32.47 -46.40
N ASP A 24 -37.86 31.70 -47.41
CA ASP A 24 -36.79 30.70 -47.21
C ASP A 24 -35.41 31.35 -47.28
N ALA A 25 -35.26 32.39 -48.10
CA ALA A 25 -34.04 33.20 -48.12
C ALA A 25 -33.80 33.93 -46.79
N ASP A 26 -34.87 34.50 -46.20
CA ASP A 26 -34.75 35.20 -44.90
C ASP A 26 -34.44 34.28 -43.72
N ARG A 27 -34.85 33.03 -43.78
CA ARG A 27 -34.48 32.01 -42.75
C ARG A 27 -33.01 31.58 -42.88
N ALA A 28 -32.52 31.40 -44.10
CA ALA A 28 -31.11 31.05 -44.35
C ALA A 28 -30.16 32.18 -43.92
N PHE A 29 -30.54 33.46 -44.18
CA PHE A 29 -29.72 34.60 -43.73
C PHE A 29 -29.72 34.83 -42.21
N ARG A 30 -30.78 34.46 -41.49
CA ARG A 30 -30.81 34.57 -40.04
C ARG A 30 -29.96 33.50 -39.36
N SER A 31 -29.90 32.29 -39.90
CA SER A 31 -29.02 31.23 -39.38
C SER A 31 -27.53 31.53 -39.63
N ALA A 32 -27.17 32.08 -40.78
CA ALA A 32 -25.81 32.46 -41.11
C ALA A 32 -25.25 33.59 -40.21
N ARG A 33 -26.10 34.57 -39.85
CA ARG A 33 -25.69 35.64 -38.93
C ARG A 33 -25.45 35.15 -37.48
N ARG A 34 -26.15 34.10 -37.04
CA ARG A 34 -25.92 33.50 -35.74
C ARG A 34 -24.61 32.72 -35.72
N HIS A 35 -24.27 31.99 -36.77
CA HIS A 35 -23.02 31.25 -36.89
C HIS A 35 -21.78 32.18 -36.91
N SER A 36 -21.87 33.31 -37.64
CA SER A 36 -20.77 34.27 -37.71
C SER A 36 -20.50 34.97 -36.36
N ARG A 37 -21.54 35.22 -35.56
CA ARG A 37 -21.38 35.77 -34.22
C ARG A 37 -20.83 34.72 -33.25
N MET A 38 -21.27 33.48 -33.38
CA MET A 38 -20.79 32.36 -32.54
C MET A 38 -19.30 32.06 -32.77
N VAL A 39 -18.87 32.07 -34.05
CA VAL A 39 -17.46 31.88 -34.41
C VAL A 39 -16.58 33.05 -33.91
N ARG A 40 -17.08 34.29 -33.95
CA ARG A 40 -16.35 35.45 -33.43
C ARG A 40 -16.26 35.41 -31.91
N ILE A 41 -17.32 34.98 -31.20
CA ILE A 41 -17.33 34.80 -29.75
C ILE A 41 -16.38 33.65 -29.39
N LEU A 42 -16.43 32.52 -30.10
CA LEU A 42 -15.57 31.36 -29.82
C LEU A 42 -14.09 31.67 -30.06
N ARG A 43 -13.77 32.50 -31.08
CA ARG A 43 -12.37 32.92 -31.35
C ARG A 43 -11.76 33.75 -30.22
N ILE A 44 -12.60 34.44 -29.44
CA ILE A 44 -12.14 35.21 -28.27
C ILE A 44 -12.31 34.41 -26.98
N ALA A 45 -13.37 33.62 -26.85
CA ALA A 45 -13.67 32.84 -25.64
C ALA A 45 -12.65 31.73 -25.40
N VAL A 46 -12.15 31.05 -26.44
CA VAL A 46 -11.17 29.99 -26.32
C VAL A 46 -9.84 30.52 -25.79
N PRO A 47 -9.17 31.53 -26.36
CA PRO A 47 -7.93 32.05 -25.79
C PRO A 47 -8.14 32.72 -24.43
N ALA A 48 -9.31 33.32 -24.19
CA ALA A 48 -9.64 33.91 -22.90
C ALA A 48 -9.81 32.84 -21.80
N SER A 49 -10.42 31.68 -22.10
CA SER A 49 -10.55 30.57 -21.16
C SER A 49 -9.21 29.93 -20.83
N VAL A 50 -8.32 29.77 -21.80
CA VAL A 50 -6.96 29.29 -21.59
C VAL A 50 -6.17 30.26 -20.71
N GLY A 51 -6.27 31.56 -21.00
CA GLY A 51 -5.66 32.62 -20.18
C GLY A 51 -6.19 32.62 -18.74
N LEU A 52 -7.50 32.43 -18.56
CA LEU A 52 -8.14 32.34 -17.24
C LEU A 52 -7.63 31.13 -16.45
N VAL A 53 -7.53 29.97 -17.09
CA VAL A 53 -7.00 28.74 -16.46
C VAL A 53 -5.54 28.94 -16.05
N LEU A 54 -4.70 29.53 -16.90
CA LEU A 54 -3.32 29.84 -16.56
C LEU A 54 -3.20 30.80 -15.39
N VAL A 55 -4.06 31.83 -15.34
CA VAL A 55 -4.10 32.76 -14.20
C VAL A 55 -4.53 32.06 -12.93
N ILE A 56 -5.52 31.15 -12.97
CA ILE A 56 -5.98 30.38 -11.81
C ILE A 56 -4.86 29.45 -11.32
N VAL A 57 -4.17 28.75 -12.23
CA VAL A 57 -3.04 27.87 -11.88
C VAL A 57 -1.88 28.71 -11.29
N MET A 58 -1.57 29.84 -11.87
CA MET A 58 -0.55 30.76 -11.35
C MET A 58 -0.94 31.29 -9.96
N LEU A 59 -2.20 31.65 -9.76
CA LEU A 59 -2.73 32.13 -8.48
C LEU A 59 -2.69 31.00 -7.43
N MET A 60 -3.07 29.77 -7.80
CA MET A 60 -2.97 28.60 -6.94
C MET A 60 -1.52 28.27 -6.58
N THR A 61 -0.57 28.43 -7.50
CA THR A 61 0.84 28.19 -7.25
C THR A 61 1.46 29.29 -6.36
N TYR A 62 1.10 30.54 -6.61
CA TYR A 62 1.66 31.70 -5.87
C TYR A 62 1.06 31.87 -4.47
N LEU A 63 -0.25 31.69 -4.33
CA LEU A 63 -0.97 31.90 -3.06
C LEU A 63 -0.92 30.67 -2.15
N ASN A 64 -0.50 29.49 -2.67
CA ASN A 64 -0.44 28.24 -1.92
C ASN A 64 -1.56 28.15 -0.87
N PRO A 65 -2.84 27.99 -1.27
CA PRO A 65 -3.98 28.07 -0.36
C PRO A 65 -3.91 27.05 0.79
N LEU A 66 -3.13 25.97 0.61
CA LEU A 66 -2.87 24.99 1.66
C LEU A 66 -2.04 25.57 2.82
N ARG A 67 -1.23 26.62 2.59
CA ARG A 67 -0.53 27.32 3.69
C ARG A 67 -1.43 28.28 4.47
N MET A 68 -2.52 28.77 3.87
CA MET A 68 -3.51 29.56 4.59
C MET A 68 -4.45 28.70 5.44
N LEU A 69 -4.78 27.49 4.97
CA LEU A 69 -5.56 26.50 5.76
C LEU A 69 -4.81 26.03 7.01
N ALA A 70 -3.48 26.01 6.97
CA ALA A 70 -2.65 25.68 8.14
C ALA A 70 -2.66 26.74 9.25
N LYS A 71 -3.23 27.94 9.01
CA LYS A 71 -3.35 29.03 10.00
C LYS A 71 -4.76 29.22 10.55
N LEU A 72 -5.70 28.37 10.18
CA LEU A 72 -7.01 28.37 10.84
C LEU A 72 -6.80 27.78 12.25
N PRO A 73 -7.19 28.46 13.32
CA PRO A 73 -7.19 27.89 14.67
C PRO A 73 -8.36 26.89 14.74
N ILE A 74 -8.18 25.72 14.17
CA ILE A 74 -9.08 24.61 14.40
C ILE A 74 -8.65 24.06 15.75
N ASN A 75 -9.45 24.31 16.78
CA ASN A 75 -9.36 23.63 18.07
C ASN A 75 -9.61 22.14 17.85
N LEU A 76 -8.53 21.43 17.54
CA LEU A 76 -8.47 19.97 17.54
C LEU A 76 -7.96 19.54 18.91
N ASP A 77 -8.79 19.69 19.93
CA ASP A 77 -8.46 19.36 21.33
C ASP A 77 -8.07 17.88 21.56
N ASN A 78 -8.04 17.06 20.51
CA ASN A 78 -7.62 15.65 20.59
C ASN A 78 -6.63 15.20 19.50
N LEU A 79 -6.09 16.12 18.69
CA LEU A 79 -4.99 15.82 17.79
C LEU A 79 -3.74 16.55 18.28
N VAL A 80 -2.99 15.90 19.17
CA VAL A 80 -1.63 16.33 19.49
C VAL A 80 -0.77 16.09 18.25
N VAL A 81 -0.85 17.00 17.26
CA VAL A 81 0.13 17.09 16.19
C VAL A 81 1.39 17.71 16.80
N SER A 82 2.09 16.94 17.60
CA SER A 82 3.44 17.25 18.05
C SER A 82 4.40 17.01 16.89
N GLY A 83 4.63 18.02 16.07
CA GLY A 83 5.62 17.95 15.02
C GLY A 83 5.18 17.12 13.81
N THR A 84 6.13 16.73 13.01
CA THR A 84 5.98 15.97 11.75
C THR A 84 5.64 14.48 11.94
N LYS A 85 5.26 14.04 13.15
CA LYS A 85 5.03 12.63 13.49
C LYS A 85 3.54 12.26 13.41
N VAL A 86 3.23 11.28 12.57
CA VAL A 86 1.90 10.68 12.44
C VAL A 86 1.86 9.38 13.24
N THR A 87 0.84 9.21 14.07
CA THR A 87 0.65 7.98 14.85
C THR A 87 -0.63 7.28 14.39
N MET A 88 -0.55 5.99 14.18
CA MET A 88 -1.68 5.11 13.87
C MET A 88 -1.91 4.16 15.04
N GLU A 89 -3.15 3.94 15.40
CA GLU A 89 -3.55 2.93 16.38
C GLU A 89 -3.91 1.62 15.68
N GLN A 90 -3.50 0.51 16.29
CA GLN A 90 -3.77 -0.85 15.83
C GLN A 90 -3.42 -1.09 14.35
N PRO A 91 -2.22 -0.73 13.90
CA PRO A 91 -1.80 -0.98 12.52
C PRO A 91 -1.76 -2.49 12.26
N ARG A 92 -2.12 -2.87 11.04
CA ARG A 92 -2.07 -4.25 10.55
C ARG A 92 -1.41 -4.30 9.19
N LEU A 93 -0.40 -5.13 9.06
CA LEU A 93 0.30 -5.43 7.82
C LEU A 93 0.18 -6.92 7.54
N SER A 94 -0.22 -7.30 6.36
CA SER A 94 -0.26 -8.70 5.91
C SER A 94 0.34 -8.83 4.53
N GLY A 95 0.92 -9.98 4.24
CA GLY A 95 1.56 -10.24 2.96
C GLY A 95 2.01 -11.69 2.84
N PHE A 96 2.91 -11.91 1.88
CA PHE A 96 3.53 -13.20 1.64
C PHE A 96 5.05 -13.03 1.64
N THR A 97 5.75 -13.97 2.22
CA THR A 97 7.21 -14.08 2.12
C THR A 97 7.61 -14.55 0.70
N SER A 98 8.89 -14.51 0.37
CA SER A 98 9.39 -14.93 -0.96
C SER A 98 9.07 -16.39 -1.30
N ASP A 99 8.89 -17.24 -0.30
CA ASP A 99 8.49 -18.64 -0.40
C ASP A 99 6.97 -18.87 -0.24
N ALA A 100 6.17 -17.81 -0.47
CA ALA A 100 4.70 -17.81 -0.46
C ALA A 100 4.04 -18.18 0.88
N ARG A 101 4.73 -18.00 2.03
CA ARG A 101 4.13 -18.13 3.35
C ARG A 101 3.38 -16.86 3.73
N ALA A 102 2.14 -17.02 4.17
CA ALA A 102 1.35 -15.90 4.64
C ALA A 102 1.88 -15.39 5.98
N TYR A 103 2.02 -14.07 6.10
CA TYR A 103 2.34 -13.43 7.37
C TYR A 103 1.35 -12.32 7.70
N GLU A 104 1.16 -12.10 8.97
CA GLU A 104 0.39 -11.01 9.53
C GLU A 104 1.18 -10.38 10.67
N LEU A 105 1.34 -9.05 10.64
CA LEU A 105 1.99 -8.26 11.66
C LEU A 105 0.99 -7.22 12.16
N THR A 106 0.81 -7.17 13.47
CA THR A 106 -0.01 -6.18 14.17
C THR A 106 0.81 -5.49 15.24
N ALA A 107 0.44 -4.26 15.58
CA ALA A 107 1.01 -3.56 16.72
C ALA A 107 -0.08 -2.75 17.44
N ASP A 108 0.15 -2.34 18.69
CA ASP A 108 -0.79 -1.45 19.38
C ASP A 108 -0.71 -0.04 18.81
N THR A 109 0.50 0.44 18.49
CA THR A 109 0.71 1.73 17.83
C THR A 109 1.85 1.68 16.84
N ALA A 110 1.72 2.46 15.76
CA ALA A 110 2.79 2.77 14.81
C ALA A 110 2.95 4.28 14.70
N ALA A 111 4.17 4.76 14.76
CA ALA A 111 4.50 6.16 14.61
C ALA A 111 5.49 6.35 13.46
N GLN A 112 5.19 7.27 12.55
CA GLN A 112 5.98 7.58 11.38
C GLN A 112 6.33 9.06 11.37
N ASP A 113 7.60 9.39 11.18
CA ASP A 113 8.05 10.75 11.00
C ASP A 113 7.97 11.11 9.50
N MET A 114 7.24 12.16 9.17
CA MET A 114 7.06 12.63 7.79
C MET A 114 8.37 13.11 7.15
N THR A 115 9.42 13.37 7.94
CA THR A 115 10.77 13.65 7.43
C THR A 115 11.52 12.40 7.03
N LYS A 116 11.13 11.24 7.56
CA LYS A 116 11.67 9.91 7.26
C LYS A 116 10.54 8.92 7.00
N PRO A 117 9.83 9.07 5.88
CA PRO A 117 8.59 8.33 5.62
C PRO A 117 8.80 6.81 5.47
N ASP A 118 10.02 6.36 5.26
CA ASP A 118 10.34 4.93 5.13
C ASP A 118 10.49 4.22 6.49
N ILE A 119 10.60 4.98 7.60
CA ILE A 119 10.84 4.42 8.93
C ILE A 119 9.58 4.52 9.78
N VAL A 120 9.14 3.37 10.29
CA VAL A 120 7.98 3.25 11.17
C VAL A 120 8.40 2.66 12.52
N GLU A 121 8.15 3.39 13.60
CA GLU A 121 8.33 2.91 14.97
C GLU A 121 7.09 2.15 15.42
N LEU A 122 7.26 0.92 15.89
CA LEU A 122 6.18 0.04 16.31
C LEU A 122 6.25 -0.25 17.82
N ARG A 123 5.09 -0.42 18.46
CA ARG A 123 4.99 -0.80 19.88
C ARG A 123 4.02 -1.97 20.05
N ASN A 124 4.40 -2.90 20.98
CA ASN A 124 3.65 -4.10 21.31
C ASN A 124 3.30 -4.90 20.05
N ILE A 125 4.33 -5.36 19.40
CA ILE A 125 4.28 -6.04 18.11
C ILE A 125 3.86 -7.49 18.34
N ARG A 126 2.98 -7.99 17.45
CA ARG A 126 2.62 -9.39 17.32
C ARG A 126 2.68 -9.74 15.83
N ALA A 127 3.42 -10.77 15.52
CA ALA A 127 3.47 -11.30 14.16
C ALA A 127 3.11 -12.77 14.16
N LYS A 128 2.44 -13.21 13.13
CA LYS A 128 2.10 -14.61 12.88
C LYS A 128 2.54 -14.97 11.47
N VAL A 129 3.21 -16.10 11.33
CA VAL A 129 3.65 -16.65 10.04
C VAL A 129 3.13 -18.08 9.95
N GLU A 130 2.52 -18.43 8.82
CA GLU A 130 2.12 -19.79 8.51
C GLU A 130 3.28 -20.49 7.79
N MET A 131 3.66 -21.68 8.30
CA MET A 131 4.74 -22.49 7.74
C MET A 131 4.18 -23.45 6.68
N GLN A 132 5.06 -23.99 5.81
CA GLN A 132 4.65 -24.91 4.73
C GLN A 132 4.01 -26.20 5.23
N ASP A 133 4.41 -26.67 6.43
CA ASP A 133 3.84 -27.84 7.10
C ASP A 133 2.52 -27.58 7.84
N LYS A 134 1.90 -26.38 7.60
CA LYS A 134 0.70 -25.89 8.27
C LYS A 134 0.90 -25.60 9.77
N SER A 135 2.11 -25.65 10.28
CA SER A 135 2.42 -25.12 11.60
C SER A 135 2.39 -23.59 11.56
N SER A 136 2.26 -22.96 12.72
CA SER A 136 2.30 -21.51 12.84
C SER A 136 3.40 -21.09 13.80
N MET A 137 4.01 -19.95 13.50
CA MET A 137 4.98 -19.29 14.35
C MET A 137 4.41 -17.94 14.76
N GLU A 138 4.35 -17.68 16.06
CA GLU A 138 3.94 -16.40 16.63
C GLU A 138 5.16 -15.71 17.24
N LEU A 139 5.33 -14.44 16.94
CA LEU A 139 6.37 -13.58 17.47
C LEU A 139 5.73 -12.43 18.24
N ARG A 140 6.30 -12.09 19.40
CA ARG A 140 5.93 -10.91 20.20
C ARG A 140 7.17 -10.11 20.52
N ALA A 141 7.06 -8.77 20.48
CA ALA A 141 8.13 -7.86 20.89
C ALA A 141 7.54 -6.57 21.44
N VAL A 142 8.25 -5.92 22.36
CA VAL A 142 7.78 -4.66 22.97
C VAL A 142 7.94 -3.50 22.02
N THR A 143 9.08 -3.40 21.33
CA THR A 143 9.36 -2.30 20.40
C THR A 143 10.01 -2.82 19.13
N GLY A 144 9.82 -2.10 18.03
CA GLY A 144 10.47 -2.38 16.76
C GLY A 144 10.52 -1.17 15.86
N ILE A 145 11.42 -1.23 14.89
CA ILE A 145 11.59 -0.25 13.84
C ILE A 145 11.49 -0.99 12.51
N TYR A 146 10.52 -0.63 11.71
CA TYR A 146 10.33 -1.16 10.37
C TYR A 146 10.83 -0.16 9.33
N ASP A 147 11.75 -0.60 8.49
CA ASP A 147 12.21 0.11 7.29
C ASP A 147 11.47 -0.45 6.08
N ALA A 148 10.52 0.33 5.57
CA ALA A 148 9.67 -0.07 4.43
C ALA A 148 10.47 -0.17 3.12
N LYS A 149 11.54 0.61 2.96
CA LYS A 149 12.38 0.59 1.76
C LYS A 149 13.29 -0.63 1.71
N GLY A 150 13.90 -0.96 2.85
CA GLY A 150 14.77 -2.13 2.99
C GLY A 150 14.02 -3.42 3.27
N GLU A 151 12.72 -3.37 3.60
CA GLU A 151 11.92 -4.49 4.10
C GLU A 151 12.57 -5.17 5.32
N MET A 152 13.20 -4.34 6.17
CA MET A 152 13.90 -4.76 7.38
C MET A 152 13.08 -4.42 8.61
N LEU A 153 12.95 -5.37 9.53
CA LEU A 153 12.31 -5.18 10.82
C LEU A 153 13.31 -5.44 11.93
N LYS A 154 13.71 -4.38 12.64
CA LYS A 154 14.53 -4.49 13.86
C LYS A 154 13.60 -4.54 15.06
N LEU A 155 13.67 -5.62 15.82
CA LEU A 155 12.93 -5.82 17.07
C LEU A 155 13.84 -5.61 18.26
N ASP A 156 13.30 -5.04 19.33
CA ASP A 156 14.01 -4.80 20.58
C ASP A 156 13.09 -5.04 21.76
N ARG A 157 13.65 -5.57 22.84
CA ARG A 157 13.05 -5.89 24.15
C ARG A 157 12.02 -7.03 24.10
N ASN A 158 12.27 -8.02 24.94
CA ASN A 158 11.39 -9.14 25.23
C ASN A 158 10.81 -9.78 23.98
N ILE A 159 11.69 -10.23 23.10
CA ILE A 159 11.26 -10.95 21.90
C ILE A 159 10.99 -12.39 22.30
N GLU A 160 9.76 -12.82 22.09
CA GLU A 160 9.30 -14.19 22.29
C GLU A 160 8.79 -14.76 20.97
N ILE A 161 9.27 -15.94 20.64
CA ILE A 161 8.83 -16.71 19.47
C ILE A 161 8.23 -18.01 19.99
N ASN A 162 7.01 -18.32 19.56
CA ASN A 162 6.32 -19.54 19.90
C ASN A 162 5.89 -20.27 18.63
N SER A 163 6.33 -21.52 18.49
CA SER A 163 5.88 -22.40 17.40
C SER A 163 4.74 -23.30 17.89
N SER A 164 3.78 -23.56 17.03
CA SER A 164 2.73 -24.55 17.29
C SER A 164 3.27 -25.98 17.44
N THR A 165 4.53 -26.21 17.04
CA THR A 165 5.25 -27.49 17.21
C THR A 165 5.93 -27.63 18.59
N GLY A 166 5.77 -26.62 19.49
CA GLY A 166 6.28 -26.67 20.86
C GLY A 166 7.66 -26.07 21.07
N TYR A 167 8.25 -25.44 20.05
CA TYR A 167 9.49 -24.66 20.21
C TYR A 167 9.17 -23.26 20.72
N GLN A 168 9.97 -22.77 21.66
CA GLN A 168 9.89 -21.41 22.18
C GLN A 168 11.28 -20.78 22.15
N GLY A 169 11.37 -19.57 21.58
CA GLY A 169 12.58 -18.77 21.54
C GLY A 169 12.42 -17.50 22.35
N ARG A 170 13.46 -17.10 23.10
CA ARG A 170 13.54 -15.81 23.80
C ARG A 170 14.85 -15.13 23.46
N MET A 171 14.75 -13.83 23.14
CA MET A 171 15.91 -13.00 22.83
C MET A 171 15.62 -11.52 23.12
N ARG A 172 16.68 -10.71 23.15
CA ARG A 172 16.55 -9.27 23.42
C ARG A 172 16.45 -8.41 22.18
N GLU A 173 17.12 -8.82 21.12
CA GLU A 173 17.18 -8.11 19.86
C GLU A 173 17.09 -9.09 18.69
N ALA A 174 16.43 -8.71 17.60
CA ALA A 174 16.42 -9.46 16.36
C ALA A 174 16.34 -8.51 15.18
N LEU A 175 17.09 -8.79 14.13
CA LEU A 175 17.01 -8.14 12.84
C LEU A 175 16.41 -9.14 11.84
N ILE A 176 15.28 -8.78 11.24
CA ILE A 176 14.53 -9.63 10.33
C ILE A 176 14.56 -8.99 8.95
N ASP A 177 15.06 -9.71 7.95
CA ASP A 177 14.90 -9.43 6.53
C ASP A 177 13.60 -10.11 6.07
N ILE A 178 12.51 -9.35 5.94
CA ILE A 178 11.18 -9.89 5.63
C ILE A 178 11.17 -10.51 4.22
N ARG A 179 11.91 -9.92 3.29
CA ARG A 179 11.98 -10.40 1.90
C ARG A 179 12.63 -11.77 1.81
N LYS A 180 13.77 -11.94 2.50
CA LYS A 180 14.52 -13.20 2.47
C LYS A 180 14.06 -14.20 3.55
N GLY A 181 13.23 -13.76 4.50
CA GLY A 181 12.86 -14.56 5.64
C GLY A 181 14.02 -14.90 6.59
N ASN A 182 15.09 -14.08 6.58
CA ASN A 182 16.25 -14.28 7.43
C ASN A 182 16.08 -13.54 8.76
N VAL A 183 16.54 -14.15 9.84
CA VAL A 183 16.55 -13.55 11.19
C VAL A 183 17.94 -13.67 11.79
N VAL A 184 18.48 -12.56 12.29
CA VAL A 184 19.76 -12.51 12.96
C VAL A 184 19.59 -11.90 14.34
N SER A 185 20.12 -12.56 15.38
CA SER A 185 20.27 -12.00 16.72
C SER A 185 21.74 -12.06 17.12
N GLU A 186 22.32 -10.91 17.41
CA GLU A 186 23.70 -10.80 17.93
C GLU A 186 23.74 -10.77 19.46
N GLN A 187 22.59 -10.98 20.11
CA GLN A 187 22.43 -11.03 21.55
C GLN A 187 22.12 -12.47 21.99
N PRO A 188 22.33 -12.79 23.28
CA PRO A 188 22.03 -14.11 23.80
C PRO A 188 20.59 -14.54 23.52
N VAL A 189 20.45 -15.78 23.08
CA VAL A 189 19.17 -16.43 22.80
C VAL A 189 19.00 -17.67 23.63
N GLU A 190 17.78 -17.91 24.08
CA GLU A 190 17.36 -19.14 24.77
C GLU A 190 16.29 -19.80 23.90
N VAL A 191 16.47 -21.07 23.59
CA VAL A 191 15.47 -21.85 22.83
C VAL A 191 15.06 -23.04 23.71
N THR A 192 13.79 -23.10 24.05
CA THR A 192 13.17 -24.22 24.74
C THR A 192 12.53 -25.15 23.71
N MET A 193 12.82 -26.42 23.82
CA MET A 193 12.31 -27.51 22.99
C MET A 193 11.56 -28.51 23.86
N LEU A 194 10.82 -29.43 23.25
CA LEU A 194 10.10 -30.49 24.00
C LEU A 194 11.00 -31.30 24.90
N GLN A 195 12.25 -31.51 24.52
CA GLN A 195 13.20 -32.39 25.20
C GLN A 195 14.37 -31.66 25.86
N GLY A 196 14.38 -30.33 25.91
CA GLY A 196 15.49 -29.61 26.51
C GLY A 196 15.48 -28.12 26.22
N THR A 197 16.59 -27.49 26.63
CA THR A 197 16.83 -26.06 26.45
C THR A 197 18.19 -25.85 25.82
N LEU A 198 18.28 -24.91 24.88
CA LEU A 198 19.51 -24.50 24.22
C LEU A 198 19.75 -23.02 24.50
N ASN A 199 20.94 -22.65 24.92
CA ASN A 199 21.42 -21.30 25.09
C ASN A 199 22.57 -21.02 24.13
N ALA A 200 22.58 -19.88 23.49
CA ALA A 200 23.66 -19.44 22.60
C ALA A 200 23.81 -17.91 22.66
N ASN A 201 24.98 -17.40 22.30
CA ASN A 201 25.21 -15.95 22.27
C ASN A 201 24.76 -15.27 21.00
N ARG A 202 24.55 -16.04 19.90
CA ARG A 202 24.10 -15.53 18.60
C ARG A 202 23.25 -16.57 17.89
N LEU A 203 22.25 -16.10 17.14
CA LEU A 203 21.36 -16.89 16.31
C LEU A 203 21.32 -16.31 14.90
N ASP A 204 21.53 -17.16 13.90
CA ASP A 204 21.27 -16.86 12.50
C ASP A 204 20.23 -17.87 11.97
N ILE A 205 19.09 -17.38 11.53
CA ILE A 205 18.07 -18.15 10.81
C ILE A 205 18.14 -17.68 9.34
N LEU A 206 18.41 -18.59 8.45
CA LEU A 206 18.61 -18.33 7.02
C LEU A 206 17.61 -19.14 6.20
N ASP A 207 17.49 -18.77 4.94
CA ASP A 207 16.66 -19.47 3.96
C ASP A 207 15.23 -19.72 4.48
N SER A 208 14.63 -18.64 5.02
CA SER A 208 13.26 -18.68 5.56
C SER A 208 13.04 -19.69 6.69
N GLY A 209 14.08 -20.07 7.41
CA GLY A 209 14.00 -21.00 8.54
C GLY A 209 14.52 -22.40 8.24
N ASP A 210 14.91 -22.70 7.01
CA ASP A 210 15.44 -24.02 6.64
C ASP A 210 16.81 -24.28 7.29
N LEU A 211 17.55 -23.21 7.60
CA LEU A 211 18.86 -23.30 8.21
C LEU A 211 18.94 -22.44 9.47
N VAL A 212 19.09 -23.08 10.61
CA VAL A 212 19.27 -22.42 11.91
C VAL A 212 20.68 -22.68 12.43
N ARG A 213 21.44 -21.61 12.71
CA ARG A 213 22.79 -21.66 13.23
C ARG A 213 22.88 -20.95 14.57
N PHE A 214 23.45 -21.62 15.55
CA PHE A 214 23.77 -21.06 16.87
C PHE A 214 25.26 -20.86 16.99
N HIS A 215 25.71 -19.74 17.53
CA HIS A 215 27.10 -19.38 17.65
C HIS A 215 27.43 -18.87 19.07
N GLY A 216 28.69 -19.00 19.45
CA GLY A 216 29.27 -18.35 20.63
C GLY A 216 28.81 -18.95 21.96
N GLY A 217 29.40 -20.07 22.35
CA GLY A 217 29.13 -20.69 23.66
C GLY A 217 27.77 -21.38 23.71
N VAL A 218 27.52 -22.27 22.75
CA VAL A 218 26.28 -23.05 22.71
C VAL A 218 26.28 -24.09 23.82
N VAL A 219 25.26 -24.03 24.69
CA VAL A 219 25.00 -24.98 25.76
C VAL A 219 23.62 -25.57 25.55
N MET A 220 23.54 -26.91 25.52
CA MET A 220 22.29 -27.63 25.34
C MET A 220 22.09 -28.61 26.48
N ASP A 221 20.99 -28.45 27.21
CA ASP A 221 20.55 -29.34 28.28
C ASP A 221 19.38 -30.19 27.73
N MET A 222 19.60 -31.52 27.71
CA MET A 222 18.56 -32.45 27.22
C MET A 222 18.08 -33.37 28.34
N LYS A 223 16.78 -33.58 28.43
CA LYS A 223 16.17 -34.62 29.25
C LYS A 223 16.10 -35.91 28.44
N LEU A 224 16.97 -36.85 28.74
CA LEU A 224 16.86 -38.18 28.16
C LEU A 224 15.80 -38.95 28.92
N ASP A 225 14.72 -39.37 28.25
CA ASP A 225 13.80 -40.34 28.82
C ASP A 225 14.55 -41.60 29.11
N GLN A 226 14.70 -41.95 30.42
CA GLN A 226 15.25 -43.22 30.78
C GLN A 226 14.32 -44.32 30.27
N PRO A 227 14.83 -45.32 29.53
CA PRO A 227 13.99 -46.47 29.19
C PRO A 227 13.47 -47.11 30.50
N PRO A 228 12.22 -47.60 30.53
CA PRO A 228 11.68 -48.22 31.73
C PRO A 228 12.64 -49.32 32.20
N SER A 229 13.08 -49.17 33.45
CA SER A 229 13.91 -50.17 34.10
C SER A 229 13.22 -51.51 33.95
N GLN A 230 13.82 -52.44 33.19
CA GLN A 230 13.36 -53.83 33.17
C GLN A 230 13.56 -54.35 34.59
N GLU A 231 12.47 -54.38 35.32
CA GLU A 231 12.36 -55.08 36.58
C GLU A 231 12.69 -56.53 36.29
N LYS A 232 13.94 -56.90 36.62
CA LYS A 232 14.41 -58.26 36.60
C LYS A 232 13.52 -59.06 37.55
N SER A 233 12.49 -59.70 37.02
CA SER A 233 11.79 -60.76 37.73
C SER A 233 12.79 -61.87 38.07
N ALA A 234 13.40 -61.73 39.23
CA ALA A 234 14.03 -62.86 39.94
C ALA A 234 12.89 -63.75 40.36
N ASN A 235 12.64 -64.76 39.59
CA ASN A 235 11.78 -65.87 40.01
C ASN A 235 12.69 -67.09 40.26
N GLN A 236 12.72 -67.44 41.52
CA GLN A 236 13.13 -68.78 41.98
C GLN A 236 11.99 -69.72 41.66
#